data_55c343b4caea2e75c9815024178ac877
#
_entry.id   55c343b4caea2e75c9815024178ac877
#
_cell.length_a   1.000
_cell.length_b   1.000
_cell.length_c   1.000
_cell.angle_alpha   90.00
_cell.angle_beta   90.00
_cell.angle_gamma   90.00
#
_symmetry.space_group_name_H-M   'P 1'
#
loop_
_entity.id
_entity.type
_entity.pdbx_description
1 polymer ?
#
loop_
_entity_poly.entity_id
_entity_poly.type
_entity_poly.pdbx_seq_one_letter_code
_entity_poly.pdbx_strand_id
1 'polypeptide(L)'
;MILSEAIQSLMTLQAKLAAYGHAMGLLFYDGATTAPKGTAANRGQTMSILSEEHYKLTTGSETVALLEFLDAHKAELDEKQQRMVFLLIKDIRNMQKIPMDEYVAYQQLLVEADDVWHRAKETSDFALFEPVLEKIFETNIRFAHYCAPEKDPYDYWLSEYEDGLTMAQCDEFFATLREHIVPLLKKIKAQPQLDDAMLHGSFPETAQDALSQYLMRTMGLDLDHVGLATTEHPFTTSLGSHFDERITTHYLEDNFASSMFSVIHEGGHALYDTGSADELAYTVLDGGVSMGIHESQSRFYEN
;
A
#
# COMPACT_ATOMS: atom_id res chain seq x y z
N MET A 1 20.15 24.20 -18.10
CA MET A 1 20.25 23.52 -16.79
C MET A 1 21.62 22.87 -16.76
N ILE A 2 22.38 22.97 -15.67
CA ILE A 2 23.59 22.16 -15.47
C ILE A 2 23.27 20.92 -14.66
N LEU A 3 24.05 19.84 -14.82
CA LEU A 3 23.73 18.53 -14.25
C LEU A 3 23.58 18.55 -12.72
N SER A 4 24.48 19.27 -12.01
CA SER A 4 24.40 19.37 -10.54
C SER A 4 23.12 20.08 -10.05
N GLU A 5 22.65 21.11 -10.78
CA GLU A 5 21.36 21.75 -10.47
C GLU A 5 20.18 20.83 -10.75
N ALA A 6 20.26 20.04 -11.84
CA ALA A 6 19.22 19.08 -12.17
C ALA A 6 19.11 17.99 -11.12
N ILE A 7 20.22 17.46 -10.61
CA ILE A 7 20.24 16.47 -9.52
C ILE A 7 19.64 17.07 -8.24
N GLN A 8 19.99 18.31 -7.89
CA GLN A 8 19.39 18.99 -6.72
C GLN A 8 17.88 19.21 -6.91
N SER A 9 17.45 19.54 -8.13
CA SER A 9 16.04 19.71 -8.48
C SER A 9 15.27 18.38 -8.40
N LEU A 10 15.90 17.25 -8.81
CA LEU A 10 15.35 15.91 -8.66
C LEU A 10 15.05 15.57 -7.19
N MET A 11 16.02 15.83 -6.29
CA MET A 11 15.83 15.58 -4.85
C MET A 11 14.72 16.46 -4.26
N THR A 12 14.69 17.74 -4.68
CA THR A 12 13.64 18.68 -4.27
C THR A 12 12.24 18.25 -4.76
N LEU A 13 12.15 17.76 -5.98
CA LEU A 13 10.90 17.22 -6.54
C LEU A 13 10.41 16.03 -5.72
N GLN A 14 11.29 15.06 -5.48
CA GLN A 14 10.95 13.86 -4.71
C GLN A 14 10.49 14.19 -3.30
N ALA A 15 11.18 15.09 -2.59
CA ALA A 15 10.76 15.55 -1.27
C ALA A 15 9.36 16.22 -1.28
N LYS A 16 9.02 16.96 -2.35
CA LYS A 16 7.65 17.50 -2.50
C LYS A 16 6.62 16.40 -2.75
N LEU A 17 6.93 15.44 -3.62
CA LEU A 17 6.03 14.30 -3.89
C LEU A 17 5.79 13.48 -2.61
N ALA A 18 6.86 13.20 -1.85
CA ALA A 18 6.77 12.53 -0.55
C ALA A 18 5.90 13.32 0.46
N ALA A 19 6.02 14.66 0.49
CA ALA A 19 5.19 15.49 1.36
C ALA A 19 3.69 15.45 0.99
N TYR A 20 3.35 15.43 -0.30
CA TYR A 20 1.98 15.21 -0.74
C TYR A 20 1.50 13.79 -0.39
N GLY A 21 2.34 12.78 -0.63
CA GLY A 21 2.06 11.39 -0.25
C GLY A 21 1.78 11.26 1.25
N HIS A 22 2.62 11.88 2.10
CA HIS A 22 2.42 11.93 3.54
C HIS A 22 1.07 12.55 3.92
N ALA A 23 0.74 13.72 3.38
CA ALA A 23 -0.52 14.41 3.70
C ALA A 23 -1.75 13.58 3.28
N MET A 24 -1.72 12.99 2.09
CA MET A 24 -2.80 12.14 1.58
C MET A 24 -2.88 10.81 2.34
N GLY A 25 -1.75 10.18 2.62
CA GLY A 25 -1.65 8.96 3.43
C GLY A 25 -2.18 9.16 4.85
N LEU A 26 -1.86 10.30 5.49
CA LEU A 26 -2.37 10.63 6.81
C LEU A 26 -3.90 10.82 6.82
N LEU A 27 -4.46 11.44 5.78
CA LEU A 27 -5.92 11.55 5.61
C LEU A 27 -6.59 10.18 5.47
N PHE A 28 -5.96 9.26 4.73
CA PHE A 28 -6.43 7.88 4.61
C PHE A 28 -6.35 7.15 5.95
N TYR A 29 -5.18 7.18 6.59
CA TYR A 29 -4.94 6.52 7.87
C TYR A 29 -5.90 7.02 8.97
N ASP A 30 -6.09 8.33 9.10
CA ASP A 30 -7.06 8.91 10.03
C ASP A 30 -8.48 8.41 9.75
N GLY A 31 -8.87 8.36 8.47
CA GLY A 31 -10.15 7.82 8.03
C GLY A 31 -10.41 6.38 8.45
N ALA A 32 -9.39 5.54 8.31
CA ALA A 32 -9.46 4.12 8.65
C ALA A 32 -9.35 3.83 10.16
N THR A 33 -8.93 4.80 10.99
CA THR A 33 -8.61 4.56 12.40
C THR A 33 -9.40 5.44 13.37
N THR A 34 -9.19 6.76 13.36
CA THR A 34 -9.64 7.66 14.44
C THR A 34 -10.66 8.71 14.01
N ALA A 35 -10.84 8.94 12.73
CA ALA A 35 -11.75 9.97 12.24
C ALA A 35 -13.20 9.70 12.65
N PRO A 36 -13.95 10.73 13.10
CA PRO A 36 -15.37 10.56 13.41
C PRO A 36 -16.17 10.11 12.19
N LYS A 37 -17.13 9.20 12.41
CA LYS A 37 -18.07 8.72 11.38
C LYS A 37 -18.79 9.91 10.73
N GLY A 38 -18.90 10.11 9.56
CA GLY A 38 -19.56 11.26 8.88
C GLY A 38 -18.60 12.38 8.45
N THR A 39 -17.28 12.19 8.61
CA THR A 39 -16.28 13.18 8.12
C THR A 39 -15.71 12.83 6.73
N ALA A 40 -16.11 11.71 6.13
CA ALA A 40 -15.62 11.22 4.84
C ALA A 40 -15.71 12.27 3.73
N ALA A 41 -16.87 12.97 3.59
CA ALA A 41 -17.05 14.02 2.59
C ALA A 41 -16.05 15.18 2.76
N ASN A 42 -15.76 15.57 4.02
CA ASN A 42 -14.77 16.61 4.30
C ASN A 42 -13.35 16.17 3.94
N ARG A 43 -12.97 14.92 4.27
CA ARG A 43 -11.69 14.34 3.86
C ARG A 43 -11.58 14.21 2.34
N GLY A 44 -12.67 13.75 1.68
CA GLY A 44 -12.73 13.64 0.22
C GLY A 44 -12.51 14.98 -0.50
N GLN A 45 -13.07 16.07 0.02
CA GLN A 45 -12.82 17.42 -0.52
C GLN A 45 -11.35 17.83 -0.41
N THR A 46 -10.73 17.56 0.74
CA THR A 46 -9.30 17.85 0.95
C THR A 46 -8.44 16.96 0.06
N MET A 47 -8.75 15.66 -0.02
CA MET A 47 -8.06 14.71 -0.88
C MET A 47 -8.09 15.14 -2.35
N SER A 48 -9.24 15.61 -2.83
CA SER A 48 -9.38 16.10 -4.22
C SER A 48 -8.42 17.26 -4.51
N ILE A 49 -8.29 18.22 -3.61
CA ILE A 49 -7.39 19.38 -3.78
C ILE A 49 -5.93 18.92 -3.78
N LEU A 50 -5.53 18.08 -2.80
CA LEU A 50 -4.17 17.58 -2.72
C LEU A 50 -3.80 16.71 -3.92
N SER A 51 -4.71 15.86 -4.38
CA SER A 51 -4.52 15.00 -5.55
C SER A 51 -4.38 15.81 -6.84
N GLU A 52 -5.16 16.90 -6.99
CA GLU A 52 -5.02 17.81 -8.13
C GLU A 52 -3.63 18.47 -8.16
N GLU A 53 -3.18 18.99 -7.03
CA GLU A 53 -1.86 19.64 -6.94
C GLU A 53 -0.71 18.62 -7.10
N HIS A 54 -0.85 17.43 -6.54
CA HIS A 54 0.09 16.33 -6.76
C HIS A 54 0.17 15.94 -8.23
N TYR A 55 -0.97 15.80 -8.90
CA TYR A 55 -1.03 15.49 -10.33
C TYR A 55 -0.32 16.58 -11.16
N LYS A 56 -0.62 17.87 -10.90
CA LYS A 56 0.04 19.00 -11.59
C LYS A 56 1.55 19.03 -11.38
N LEU A 57 2.01 18.76 -10.15
CA LEU A 57 3.43 18.67 -9.83
C LEU A 57 4.09 17.52 -10.59
N THR A 58 3.45 16.35 -10.62
CA THR A 58 3.98 15.13 -11.24
C THR A 58 4.05 15.27 -12.77
N THR A 59 2.96 15.74 -13.40
CA THR A 59 2.85 15.78 -14.86
C THR A 59 3.23 17.11 -15.50
N GLY A 60 3.60 18.11 -14.69
CA GLY A 60 3.91 19.46 -15.13
C GLY A 60 5.13 19.53 -16.06
N SER A 61 5.13 20.51 -16.96
CA SER A 61 6.18 20.66 -17.96
C SER A 61 7.59 20.83 -17.36
N GLU A 62 7.72 21.44 -16.19
CA GLU A 62 8.99 21.59 -15.49
C GLU A 62 9.53 20.23 -15.02
N THR A 63 8.67 19.39 -14.46
CA THR A 63 9.02 18.02 -14.01
C THR A 63 9.40 17.15 -15.21
N VAL A 64 8.61 17.19 -16.27
CA VAL A 64 8.90 16.44 -17.50
C VAL A 64 10.25 16.87 -18.09
N ALA A 65 10.48 18.17 -18.25
CA ALA A 65 11.73 18.69 -18.80
C ALA A 65 12.96 18.35 -17.91
N LEU A 66 12.80 18.35 -16.59
CA LEU A 66 13.84 17.92 -15.65
C LEU A 66 14.22 16.46 -15.86
N LEU A 67 13.23 15.58 -15.92
CA LEU A 67 13.48 14.14 -16.07
C LEU A 67 14.00 13.76 -17.46
N GLU A 68 13.52 14.41 -18.52
CA GLU A 68 14.08 14.25 -19.87
C GLU A 68 15.53 14.69 -19.93
N PHE A 69 15.88 15.81 -19.28
CA PHE A 69 17.26 16.27 -19.18
C PHE A 69 18.14 15.25 -18.46
N LEU A 70 17.69 14.73 -17.30
CA LEU A 70 18.44 13.73 -16.53
C LEU A 70 18.57 12.39 -17.28
N ASP A 71 17.53 11.93 -17.96
CA ASP A 71 17.59 10.70 -18.78
C ASP A 71 18.58 10.84 -19.95
N ALA A 72 18.63 12.01 -20.59
CA ALA A 72 19.61 12.29 -21.64
C ALA A 72 21.06 12.31 -21.11
N HIS A 73 21.27 12.57 -19.82
CA HIS A 73 22.57 12.59 -19.16
C HIS A 73 22.80 11.38 -18.23
N LYS A 74 22.02 10.31 -18.40
CA LYS A 74 22.04 9.16 -17.46
C LYS A 74 23.43 8.52 -17.29
N ALA A 75 24.30 8.57 -18.29
CA ALA A 75 25.65 8.02 -18.21
C ALA A 75 26.55 8.79 -17.20
N GLU A 76 26.15 10.00 -16.82
CA GLU A 76 26.85 10.86 -15.87
C GLU A 76 26.24 10.77 -14.44
N LEU A 77 25.10 10.07 -14.30
CA LEU A 77 24.42 9.85 -13.03
C LEU A 77 24.97 8.59 -12.35
N ASP A 78 24.96 8.57 -11.02
CA ASP A 78 25.21 7.34 -10.27
C ASP A 78 24.05 6.34 -10.40
N GLU A 79 24.23 5.10 -9.93
CA GLU A 79 23.27 4.02 -10.08
C GLU A 79 21.91 4.33 -9.42
N LYS A 80 21.92 4.95 -8.22
CA LYS A 80 20.71 5.35 -7.51
C LYS A 80 19.94 6.42 -8.26
N GLN A 81 20.64 7.45 -8.72
CA GLN A 81 20.05 8.54 -9.50
C GLN A 81 19.45 8.02 -10.82
N GLN A 82 20.14 7.10 -11.51
CA GLN A 82 19.61 6.44 -12.71
C GLN A 82 18.31 5.69 -12.42
N ARG A 83 18.27 4.96 -11.30
CA ARG A 83 17.08 4.21 -10.92
C ARG A 83 15.93 5.14 -10.52
N MET A 84 16.20 6.21 -9.76
CA MET A 84 15.20 7.24 -9.42
C MET A 84 14.58 7.84 -10.68
N VAL A 85 15.40 8.26 -11.62
CA VAL A 85 14.93 8.85 -12.88
C VAL A 85 14.09 7.86 -13.68
N PHE A 86 14.53 6.60 -13.77
CA PHE A 86 13.79 5.54 -14.47
C PHE A 86 12.39 5.32 -13.88
N LEU A 87 12.29 5.20 -12.56
CA LEU A 87 11.00 4.95 -11.88
C LEU A 87 10.08 6.16 -12.02
N LEU A 88 10.56 7.37 -11.79
CA LEU A 88 9.76 8.58 -11.94
C LEU A 88 9.26 8.78 -13.39
N ILE A 89 10.08 8.48 -14.38
CA ILE A 89 9.64 8.55 -15.79
C ILE A 89 8.53 7.51 -16.07
N LYS A 90 8.65 6.29 -15.52
CA LYS A 90 7.62 5.24 -15.67
C LYS A 90 6.29 5.75 -15.09
N ASP A 91 6.30 6.25 -13.87
CA ASP A 91 5.11 6.73 -13.17
C ASP A 91 4.46 7.92 -13.88
N ILE A 92 5.28 8.92 -14.26
CA ILE A 92 4.78 10.12 -14.94
C ILE A 92 4.17 9.79 -16.30
N ARG A 93 4.81 8.91 -17.08
CA ARG A 93 4.27 8.49 -18.38
C ARG A 93 2.90 7.80 -18.25
N ASN A 94 2.69 7.02 -17.20
CA ASN A 94 1.39 6.42 -16.93
C ASN A 94 0.38 7.47 -16.47
N MET A 95 0.74 8.32 -15.52
CA MET A 95 -0.13 9.38 -15.02
C MET A 95 -0.57 10.38 -16.11
N GLN A 96 0.33 10.75 -17.04
CA GLN A 96 0.01 11.64 -18.16
C GLN A 96 -1.05 11.10 -19.12
N LYS A 97 -1.24 9.77 -19.17
CA LYS A 97 -2.25 9.15 -20.01
C LYS A 97 -3.66 9.21 -19.40
N ILE A 98 -3.74 9.41 -18.07
CA ILE A 98 -4.99 9.49 -17.33
C ILE A 98 -5.44 10.95 -17.28
N PRO A 99 -6.67 11.30 -17.69
CA PRO A 99 -7.19 12.66 -17.53
C PRO A 99 -7.20 13.09 -16.06
N MET A 100 -6.76 14.32 -15.79
CA MET A 100 -6.63 14.84 -14.42
C MET A 100 -7.94 14.80 -13.63
N ASP A 101 -9.04 15.18 -14.27
CA ASP A 101 -10.37 15.18 -13.66
C ASP A 101 -10.83 13.76 -13.27
N GLU A 102 -10.53 12.75 -14.08
CA GLU A 102 -10.82 11.36 -13.76
C GLU A 102 -9.90 10.84 -12.62
N TYR A 103 -8.62 11.21 -12.63
CA TYR A 103 -7.70 10.87 -11.54
C TYR A 103 -8.19 11.47 -10.20
N VAL A 104 -8.52 12.74 -10.16
CA VAL A 104 -9.00 13.42 -8.95
C VAL A 104 -10.34 12.83 -8.47
N ALA A 105 -11.26 12.56 -9.41
CA ALA A 105 -12.53 11.91 -9.08
C ALA A 105 -12.35 10.51 -8.51
N TYR A 106 -11.36 9.78 -9.00
CA TYR A 106 -11.03 8.44 -8.48
C TYR A 106 -10.48 8.51 -7.05
N GLN A 107 -9.59 9.46 -6.73
CA GLN A 107 -9.07 9.64 -5.37
C GLN A 107 -10.21 9.99 -4.38
N GLN A 108 -11.16 10.81 -4.79
CA GLN A 108 -12.35 11.08 -3.99
C GLN A 108 -13.23 9.84 -3.82
N LEU A 109 -13.44 9.07 -4.89
CA LEU A 109 -14.19 7.82 -4.85
C LEU A 109 -13.62 6.83 -3.85
N LEU A 110 -12.29 6.70 -3.76
CA LEU A 110 -11.62 5.79 -2.81
C LEU A 110 -11.89 6.19 -1.35
N VAL A 111 -11.89 7.49 -1.03
CA VAL A 111 -12.23 7.97 0.32
C VAL A 111 -13.70 7.68 0.66
N GLU A 112 -14.61 7.89 -0.30
CA GLU A 112 -16.04 7.58 -0.12
C GLU A 112 -16.28 6.06 0.00
N ALA A 113 -15.53 5.27 -0.77
CA ALA A 113 -15.62 3.83 -0.78
C ALA A 113 -15.24 3.20 0.56
N ASP A 114 -14.22 3.71 1.22
CA ASP A 114 -13.80 3.26 2.55
C ASP A 114 -14.94 3.41 3.58
N ASP A 115 -15.59 4.58 3.65
CA ASP A 115 -16.73 4.82 4.54
C ASP A 115 -17.93 3.91 4.23
N VAL A 116 -18.24 3.71 2.95
CA VAL A 116 -19.34 2.82 2.53
C VAL A 116 -19.02 1.36 2.87
N TRP A 117 -17.77 0.93 2.66
CA TRP A 117 -17.31 -0.41 2.97
C TRP A 117 -17.41 -0.71 4.47
N HIS A 118 -16.97 0.22 5.34
CA HIS A 118 -17.11 0.07 6.78
C HIS A 118 -18.56 -0.15 7.20
N ARG A 119 -19.50 0.67 6.69
CA ARG A 119 -20.93 0.51 6.99
C ARG A 119 -21.48 -0.81 6.47
N ALA A 120 -21.12 -1.21 5.26
CA ALA A 120 -21.55 -2.47 4.67
C ALA A 120 -21.06 -3.68 5.49
N LYS A 121 -19.81 -3.62 5.98
CA LYS A 121 -19.22 -4.66 6.83
C LYS A 121 -19.89 -4.71 8.20
N GLU A 122 -20.10 -3.57 8.87
CA GLU A 122 -20.80 -3.51 10.17
C GLU A 122 -22.21 -4.11 10.10
N THR A 123 -22.93 -3.88 9.00
CA THR A 123 -24.28 -4.37 8.80
C THR A 123 -24.37 -5.72 8.09
N SER A 124 -23.23 -6.26 7.62
CA SER A 124 -23.17 -7.44 6.76
C SER A 124 -24.07 -7.31 5.50
N ASP A 125 -24.11 -6.11 4.93
CA ASP A 125 -24.94 -5.76 3.76
C ASP A 125 -24.05 -5.38 2.56
N PHE A 126 -23.71 -6.36 1.73
CA PHE A 126 -22.91 -6.15 0.52
C PHE A 126 -23.58 -5.23 -0.50
N ALA A 127 -24.91 -5.20 -0.55
CA ALA A 127 -25.65 -4.36 -1.50
C ALA A 127 -25.38 -2.84 -1.31
N LEU A 128 -24.94 -2.42 -0.12
CA LEU A 128 -24.49 -1.05 0.12
C LEU A 128 -23.17 -0.74 -0.59
N PHE A 129 -22.25 -1.72 -0.65
CA PHE A 129 -20.91 -1.53 -1.21
C PHE A 129 -20.84 -1.84 -2.70
N GLU A 130 -21.65 -2.77 -3.21
CA GLU A 130 -21.63 -3.24 -4.61
C GLU A 130 -21.56 -2.09 -5.63
N PRO A 131 -22.41 -1.02 -5.56
CA PRO A 131 -22.38 0.06 -6.56
C PRO A 131 -21.10 0.89 -6.54
N VAL A 132 -20.44 0.97 -5.39
CA VAL A 132 -19.16 1.69 -5.24
C VAL A 132 -18.01 0.84 -5.77
N LEU A 133 -18.02 -0.45 -5.44
CA LEU A 133 -17.05 -1.43 -5.93
C LEU A 133 -17.08 -1.52 -7.46
N GLU A 134 -18.27 -1.54 -8.07
CA GLU A 134 -18.45 -1.53 -9.52
C GLU A 134 -17.76 -0.32 -10.16
N LYS A 135 -17.98 0.89 -9.62
CA LYS A 135 -17.30 2.11 -10.10
C LYS A 135 -15.78 2.05 -9.98
N ILE A 136 -15.25 1.44 -8.90
CA ILE A 136 -13.81 1.24 -8.73
C ILE A 136 -13.27 0.34 -9.85
N PHE A 137 -13.92 -0.81 -10.11
CA PHE A 137 -13.51 -1.70 -11.19
C PHE A 137 -13.60 -1.05 -12.56
N GLU A 138 -14.70 -0.38 -12.88
CA GLU A 138 -14.87 0.32 -14.15
C GLU A 138 -13.78 1.38 -14.37
N THR A 139 -13.41 2.12 -13.31
CA THR A 139 -12.38 3.14 -13.39
C THR A 139 -11.00 2.51 -13.59
N ASN A 140 -10.68 1.44 -12.86
CA ASN A 140 -9.41 0.73 -13.03
C ASN A 140 -9.27 0.11 -14.43
N ILE A 141 -10.34 -0.47 -14.98
CA ILE A 141 -10.37 -0.97 -16.36
C ILE A 141 -10.10 0.18 -17.35
N ARG A 142 -10.73 1.32 -17.15
CA ARG A 142 -10.56 2.51 -17.98
C ARG A 142 -9.13 3.05 -17.93
N PHE A 143 -8.53 3.13 -16.73
CA PHE A 143 -7.15 3.57 -16.54
C PHE A 143 -6.15 2.60 -17.18
N ALA A 144 -6.37 1.29 -17.06
CA ALA A 144 -5.56 0.30 -17.74
C ALA A 144 -5.59 0.50 -19.27
N HIS A 145 -6.76 0.77 -19.85
CA HIS A 145 -6.88 1.06 -21.28
C HIS A 145 -6.20 2.38 -21.69
N TYR A 146 -6.17 3.39 -20.85
CA TYR A 146 -5.39 4.61 -21.12
C TYR A 146 -3.89 4.33 -21.11
N CYS A 147 -3.42 3.55 -20.15
CA CYS A 147 -1.99 3.29 -19.97
C CYS A 147 -1.44 2.24 -20.94
N ALA A 148 -2.18 1.17 -21.22
CA ALA A 148 -1.76 0.03 -22.01
C ALA A 148 -2.94 -0.57 -22.79
N PRO A 149 -3.45 0.10 -23.86
CA PRO A 149 -4.65 -0.33 -24.58
C PRO A 149 -4.51 -1.69 -25.27
N GLU A 150 -3.28 -2.18 -25.46
CA GLU A 150 -2.95 -3.48 -26.07
C GLU A 150 -2.93 -4.64 -25.06
N LYS A 151 -2.96 -4.36 -23.75
CA LYS A 151 -2.93 -5.37 -22.68
C LYS A 151 -4.32 -5.65 -22.14
N ASP A 152 -4.50 -6.86 -21.60
CA ASP A 152 -5.61 -7.12 -20.72
C ASP A 152 -5.52 -6.18 -19.48
N PRO A 153 -6.60 -5.54 -19.04
CA PRO A 153 -6.59 -4.65 -17.88
C PRO A 153 -6.03 -5.30 -16.61
N TYR A 154 -6.28 -6.60 -16.42
CA TYR A 154 -5.79 -7.31 -15.23
C TYR A 154 -4.27 -7.56 -15.33
N ASP A 155 -3.74 -7.92 -16.50
CA ASP A 155 -2.29 -8.02 -16.72
C ASP A 155 -1.58 -6.66 -16.55
N TYR A 156 -2.23 -5.56 -16.95
CA TYR A 156 -1.69 -4.23 -16.68
C TYR A 156 -1.53 -4.00 -15.17
N TRP A 157 -2.58 -4.21 -14.38
CA TRP A 157 -2.53 -3.99 -12.94
C TRP A 157 -1.60 -4.96 -12.21
N LEU A 158 -1.54 -6.24 -12.59
CA LEU A 158 -0.55 -7.17 -12.05
C LEU A 158 0.87 -6.63 -12.25
N SER A 159 1.18 -6.10 -13.45
CA SER A 159 2.50 -5.53 -13.76
C SER A 159 2.80 -4.21 -13.03
N GLU A 160 1.79 -3.47 -12.58
CA GLU A 160 2.01 -2.25 -11.77
C GLU A 160 2.38 -2.60 -10.31
N TYR A 161 1.89 -3.71 -9.78
CA TYR A 161 2.20 -4.18 -8.43
C TYR A 161 3.45 -5.08 -8.36
N GLU A 162 3.71 -5.86 -9.43
CA GLU A 162 4.89 -6.72 -9.55
C GLU A 162 5.37 -6.67 -11.00
N ASP A 163 6.50 -6.02 -11.24
CA ASP A 163 6.98 -5.66 -12.58
C ASP A 163 7.10 -6.87 -13.50
N GLY A 164 6.30 -6.90 -14.55
CA GLY A 164 6.26 -7.97 -15.55
C GLY A 164 5.41 -9.20 -15.18
N LEU A 165 4.72 -9.20 -14.04
CA LEU A 165 3.81 -10.30 -13.68
C LEU A 165 2.59 -10.32 -14.61
N THR A 166 2.15 -11.53 -14.97
CA THR A 166 1.00 -11.77 -15.84
C THR A 166 0.04 -12.81 -15.27
N MET A 167 -1.21 -12.81 -15.73
CA MET A 167 -2.20 -13.85 -15.39
C MET A 167 -1.69 -15.25 -15.72
N ALA A 168 -1.03 -15.43 -16.86
CA ALA A 168 -0.50 -16.73 -17.26
C ALA A 168 0.53 -17.28 -16.25
N GLN A 169 1.41 -16.43 -15.74
CA GLN A 169 2.36 -16.80 -14.67
C GLN A 169 1.66 -17.10 -13.35
N CYS A 170 0.64 -16.32 -13.01
CA CYS A 170 -0.19 -16.58 -11.82
C CYS A 170 -0.94 -17.91 -11.94
N ASP A 171 -1.51 -18.22 -13.11
CA ASP A 171 -2.23 -19.48 -13.34
C ASP A 171 -1.32 -20.69 -13.17
N GLU A 172 -0.11 -20.66 -13.71
CA GLU A 172 0.89 -21.72 -13.56
C GLU A 172 1.27 -21.90 -12.09
N PHE A 173 1.55 -20.79 -11.41
CA PHE A 173 1.89 -20.79 -9.97
C PHE A 173 0.76 -21.37 -9.12
N PHE A 174 -0.47 -20.90 -9.30
CA PHE A 174 -1.62 -21.38 -8.53
C PHE A 174 -2.02 -22.81 -8.88
N ALA A 175 -1.85 -23.25 -10.12
CA ALA A 175 -2.04 -24.66 -10.48
C ALA A 175 -1.09 -25.57 -9.71
N THR A 176 0.20 -25.19 -9.64
CA THR A 176 1.23 -25.91 -8.88
C THR A 176 0.91 -25.93 -7.37
N LEU A 177 0.51 -24.80 -6.80
CA LEU A 177 0.09 -24.73 -5.39
C LEU A 177 -1.10 -25.66 -5.09
N ARG A 178 -2.14 -25.64 -5.94
CA ARG A 178 -3.32 -26.49 -5.78
C ARG A 178 -2.98 -27.97 -5.84
N GLU A 179 -2.10 -28.35 -6.77
CA GLU A 179 -1.67 -29.75 -6.93
C GLU A 179 -1.00 -30.29 -5.67
N HIS A 180 -0.19 -29.47 -4.99
CA HIS A 180 0.59 -29.91 -3.83
C HIS A 180 -0.09 -29.60 -2.47
N ILE A 181 -0.65 -28.40 -2.32
CA ILE A 181 -1.20 -27.95 -1.03
C ILE A 181 -2.56 -28.61 -0.72
N VAL A 182 -3.45 -28.73 -1.71
CA VAL A 182 -4.80 -29.30 -1.46
C VAL A 182 -4.75 -30.74 -0.99
N PRO A 183 -3.95 -31.67 -1.56
CA PRO A 183 -3.81 -33.03 -1.02
C PRO A 183 -3.19 -33.06 0.38
N LEU A 184 -2.20 -32.18 0.65
CA LEU A 184 -1.59 -32.06 1.97
C LEU A 184 -2.61 -31.61 3.01
N LEU A 185 -3.40 -30.57 2.71
CA LEU A 185 -4.45 -30.08 3.60
C LEU A 185 -5.50 -31.16 3.90
N LYS A 186 -5.90 -31.95 2.88
CA LYS A 186 -6.81 -33.09 3.08
C LYS A 186 -6.22 -34.13 4.03
N LYS A 187 -4.92 -34.44 3.91
CA LYS A 187 -4.22 -35.37 4.83
C LYS A 187 -4.18 -34.84 6.26
N ILE A 188 -3.89 -33.55 6.44
CA ILE A 188 -3.87 -32.90 7.76
C ILE A 188 -5.26 -32.94 8.40
N LYS A 189 -6.30 -32.54 7.66
CA LYS A 189 -7.69 -32.55 8.15
C LYS A 189 -8.21 -33.95 8.51
N ALA A 190 -7.67 -35.02 7.92
CA ALA A 190 -8.03 -36.41 8.23
C ALA A 190 -7.32 -36.95 9.48
N GLN A 191 -6.35 -36.23 10.04
CA GLN A 191 -5.70 -36.62 11.29
C GLN A 191 -6.50 -36.14 12.50
N PRO A 192 -6.33 -36.78 13.69
CA PRO A 192 -6.83 -36.21 14.93
C PRO A 192 -6.35 -34.77 15.08
N GLN A 193 -7.29 -33.86 15.31
CA GLN A 193 -6.94 -32.45 15.51
C GLN A 193 -6.31 -32.26 16.90
N LEU A 194 -5.41 -31.30 17.02
CA LEU A 194 -4.87 -30.89 18.32
C LEU A 194 -5.96 -30.25 19.17
N ASP A 195 -5.84 -30.41 20.49
CA ASP A 195 -6.71 -29.68 21.41
C ASP A 195 -6.33 -28.19 21.37
N ASP A 196 -7.27 -27.37 20.91
CA ASP A 196 -7.16 -25.93 20.77
C ASP A 196 -8.03 -25.17 21.81
N ALA A 197 -8.55 -25.85 22.82
CA ALA A 197 -9.42 -25.26 23.85
C ALA A 197 -8.80 -24.02 24.50
N MET A 198 -7.48 -23.95 24.60
CA MET A 198 -6.75 -22.78 25.13
C MET A 198 -6.86 -21.54 24.24
N LEU A 199 -7.22 -21.69 22.99
CA LEU A 199 -7.41 -20.57 22.03
C LEU A 199 -8.84 -20.03 22.05
N HIS A 200 -9.75 -20.68 22.77
CA HIS A 200 -11.14 -20.30 22.88
C HIS A 200 -11.44 -19.75 24.28
N GLY A 201 -11.96 -18.54 24.34
CA GLY A 201 -12.26 -17.89 25.62
C GLY A 201 -12.60 -16.41 25.42
N SER A 202 -12.59 -15.66 26.51
CA SER A 202 -12.74 -14.21 26.48
C SER A 202 -11.35 -13.60 26.70
N PHE A 203 -10.89 -12.85 25.73
CA PHE A 203 -9.59 -12.17 25.69
C PHE A 203 -9.81 -10.65 25.62
N PRO A 204 -9.84 -9.96 26.75
CA PRO A 204 -10.10 -8.52 26.75
C PRO A 204 -9.15 -7.74 25.85
N GLU A 205 -9.66 -6.71 25.18
CA GLU A 205 -8.90 -5.83 24.28
C GLU A 205 -7.60 -5.32 24.94
N THR A 206 -7.67 -4.91 26.21
CA THR A 206 -6.49 -4.45 26.96
C THR A 206 -5.38 -5.50 27.10
N ALA A 207 -5.76 -6.78 27.19
CA ALA A 207 -4.77 -7.87 27.23
C ALA A 207 -4.19 -8.14 25.84
N GLN A 208 -5.00 -8.06 24.80
CA GLN A 208 -4.56 -8.19 23.42
C GLN A 208 -3.64 -7.03 23.00
N ASP A 209 -3.96 -5.78 23.43
CA ASP A 209 -3.08 -4.62 23.22
C ASP A 209 -1.73 -4.81 23.92
N ALA A 210 -1.73 -5.27 25.17
CA ALA A 210 -0.49 -5.56 25.87
C ALA A 210 0.36 -6.63 25.18
N LEU A 211 -0.28 -7.66 24.61
CA LEU A 211 0.38 -8.66 23.76
C LEU A 211 0.95 -8.03 22.48
N SER A 212 0.18 -7.19 21.80
CA SER A 212 0.61 -6.46 20.61
C SER A 212 1.85 -5.63 20.85
N GLN A 213 1.87 -4.84 21.93
CA GLN A 213 3.02 -4.07 22.37
C GLN A 213 4.24 -4.94 22.74
N TYR A 214 4.02 -6.12 23.32
CA TYR A 214 5.08 -7.08 23.58
C TYR A 214 5.65 -7.65 22.29
N LEU A 215 4.80 -8.03 21.32
CA LEU A 215 5.22 -8.56 20.02
C LEU A 215 6.02 -7.54 19.24
N MET A 216 5.56 -6.30 19.12
CA MET A 216 6.29 -5.22 18.44
C MET A 216 7.71 -5.06 18.98
N ARG A 217 7.87 -5.02 20.32
CA ARG A 217 9.19 -4.97 20.95
C ARG A 217 10.03 -6.23 20.72
N THR A 218 9.41 -7.41 20.73
CA THR A 218 10.10 -8.70 20.52
C THR A 218 10.60 -8.84 19.09
N MET A 219 9.83 -8.33 18.12
CA MET A 219 10.22 -8.25 16.71
C MET A 219 11.33 -7.23 16.46
N GLY A 220 11.58 -6.31 17.39
CA GLY A 220 12.60 -5.27 17.26
C GLY A 220 12.11 -4.00 16.55
N LEU A 221 10.79 -3.79 16.48
CA LEU A 221 10.23 -2.53 15.96
C LEU A 221 10.61 -1.36 16.86
N ASP A 222 11.06 -0.27 16.25
CA ASP A 222 11.33 0.99 16.94
C ASP A 222 10.01 1.75 17.16
N LEU A 223 9.53 1.74 18.39
CA LEU A 223 8.25 2.35 18.75
C LEU A 223 8.24 3.89 18.72
N ASP A 224 9.40 4.52 18.52
CA ASP A 224 9.48 5.97 18.25
C ASP A 224 9.17 6.27 16.77
N HIS A 225 9.24 5.26 15.89
CA HIS A 225 9.01 5.35 14.46
C HIS A 225 7.82 4.50 13.98
N VAL A 226 7.36 3.51 14.76
CA VAL A 226 6.26 2.61 14.39
C VAL A 226 5.09 2.76 15.34
N GLY A 227 3.96 3.25 14.82
CA GLY A 227 2.72 3.40 15.57
C GLY A 227 1.75 2.25 15.36
N LEU A 228 0.96 1.90 16.40
CA LEU A 228 -0.11 0.89 16.33
C LEU A 228 -1.47 1.55 16.54
N ALA A 229 -2.46 1.20 15.71
CA ALA A 229 -3.87 1.57 15.89
C ALA A 229 -4.80 0.38 15.59
N THR A 230 -6.09 0.57 15.82
CA THR A 230 -7.12 -0.41 15.49
C THR A 230 -7.91 0.01 14.26
N THR A 231 -8.29 -0.97 13.44
CA THR A 231 -9.12 -0.80 12.25
C THR A 231 -9.91 -2.07 11.95
N GLU A 232 -10.84 -2.01 11.02
CA GLU A 232 -11.63 -3.18 10.59
C GLU A 232 -10.81 -4.22 9.81
N HIS A 233 -9.84 -3.78 9.02
CA HIS A 233 -8.94 -4.64 8.26
C HIS A 233 -7.50 -4.17 8.47
N PRO A 234 -6.67 -4.95 9.17
CA PRO A 234 -5.28 -4.59 9.43
C PRO A 234 -4.52 -4.24 8.15
N PHE A 235 -3.65 -3.25 8.25
CA PHE A 235 -2.75 -2.81 7.18
C PHE A 235 -1.52 -2.10 7.76
N THR A 236 -0.47 -2.02 6.95
CA THR A 236 0.73 -1.21 7.19
C THR A 236 0.80 -0.09 6.18
N THR A 237 1.26 1.07 6.58
CA THR A 237 1.50 2.20 5.69
C THR A 237 2.66 3.07 6.17
N SER A 238 3.52 3.47 5.22
CA SER A 238 4.56 4.47 5.44
C SER A 238 4.00 5.87 5.19
N LEU A 239 4.30 6.82 6.06
CA LEU A 239 3.89 8.21 5.93
C LEU A 239 5.09 9.08 5.55
N GLY A 240 5.24 9.37 4.27
CA GLY A 240 6.27 10.25 3.71
C GLY A 240 7.65 9.62 3.60
N SER A 241 8.06 8.76 4.53
CA SER A 241 9.28 7.97 4.48
C SER A 241 9.23 6.84 5.52
N HIS A 242 10.21 5.92 5.46
CA HIS A 242 10.39 4.83 6.43
C HIS A 242 10.60 5.27 7.89
N PHE A 243 10.71 6.56 8.18
CA PHE A 243 10.77 7.09 9.54
C PHE A 243 9.42 7.23 10.22
N ASP A 244 8.29 7.04 9.52
CA ASP A 244 6.94 7.09 10.10
C ASP A 244 6.11 5.94 9.54
N GLU A 245 6.17 4.78 10.21
CA GLU A 245 5.42 3.59 9.87
C GLU A 245 4.19 3.44 10.75
N ARG A 246 3.05 3.04 10.15
CA ARG A 246 1.81 2.80 10.86
C ARG A 246 1.30 1.42 10.58
N ILE A 247 1.27 0.59 11.62
CA ILE A 247 0.62 -0.71 11.57
C ILE A 247 -0.73 -0.66 12.26
N THR A 248 -1.65 -1.50 11.82
CA THR A 248 -2.97 -1.59 12.44
C THR A 248 -3.33 -3.03 12.78
N THR A 249 -4.27 -3.21 13.68
CA THR A 249 -4.77 -4.52 14.09
C THR A 249 -6.27 -4.46 14.36
N HIS A 250 -6.90 -5.63 14.56
CA HIS A 250 -8.30 -5.75 14.94
C HIS A 250 -8.45 -6.71 16.12
N TYR A 251 -9.00 -6.22 17.23
CA TYR A 251 -9.18 -7.03 18.44
C TYR A 251 -10.53 -7.71 18.44
N LEU A 252 -10.54 -9.05 18.47
CA LEU A 252 -11.74 -9.87 18.64
C LEU A 252 -11.70 -10.51 20.02
N GLU A 253 -12.73 -10.29 20.83
CA GLU A 253 -12.77 -10.78 22.22
C GLU A 253 -12.67 -12.31 22.32
N ASP A 254 -13.18 -13.03 21.33
CA ASP A 254 -13.19 -14.50 21.28
C ASP A 254 -12.05 -15.11 20.46
N ASN A 255 -11.18 -14.28 19.87
CA ASN A 255 -10.11 -14.74 18.97
C ASN A 255 -8.85 -13.83 19.02
N PHE A 256 -8.06 -13.96 20.09
CA PHE A 256 -6.82 -13.19 20.21
C PHE A 256 -5.77 -13.55 19.14
N ALA A 257 -5.83 -14.76 18.57
CA ALA A 257 -4.89 -15.19 17.54
C ALA A 257 -4.98 -14.30 16.28
N SER A 258 -6.19 -13.78 15.98
CA SER A 258 -6.38 -12.84 14.87
C SER A 258 -5.52 -11.59 15.03
N SER A 259 -5.61 -10.90 16.17
CA SER A 259 -4.82 -9.69 16.42
C SER A 259 -3.32 -9.99 16.57
N MET A 260 -2.97 -11.12 17.18
CA MET A 260 -1.58 -11.57 17.32
C MET A 260 -0.90 -11.75 15.96
N PHE A 261 -1.52 -12.51 15.05
CA PHE A 261 -0.98 -12.71 13.71
C PHE A 261 -1.02 -11.45 12.85
N SER A 262 -2.04 -10.60 13.01
CA SER A 262 -2.07 -9.29 12.34
C SER A 262 -0.87 -8.44 12.73
N VAL A 263 -0.56 -8.31 14.02
CA VAL A 263 0.59 -7.52 14.47
C VAL A 263 1.93 -8.11 14.00
N ILE A 264 2.05 -9.44 13.94
CA ILE A 264 3.25 -10.09 13.41
C ILE A 264 3.38 -9.81 11.90
N HIS A 265 2.31 -9.95 11.15
CA HIS A 265 2.24 -9.70 9.72
C HIS A 265 2.57 -8.24 9.39
N GLU A 266 1.81 -7.31 9.96
CA GLU A 266 2.00 -5.88 9.72
C GLU A 266 3.35 -5.37 10.24
N GLY A 267 3.81 -5.93 11.36
CA GLY A 267 5.15 -5.70 11.87
C GLY A 267 6.25 -6.18 10.94
N GLY A 268 6.03 -7.27 10.19
CA GLY A 268 6.93 -7.76 9.16
C GLY A 268 7.07 -6.78 7.99
N HIS A 269 5.96 -6.19 7.54
CA HIS A 269 5.96 -5.10 6.57
C HIS A 269 6.73 -3.88 7.08
N ALA A 270 6.43 -3.43 8.30
CA ALA A 270 7.10 -2.28 8.89
C ALA A 270 8.61 -2.49 9.09
N LEU A 271 9.06 -3.70 9.47
CA LEU A 271 10.49 -4.02 9.54
C LEU A 271 11.19 -3.97 8.19
N TYR A 272 10.48 -4.34 7.13
CA TYR A 272 11.02 -4.25 5.79
C TYR A 272 11.21 -2.80 5.35
N ASP A 273 10.21 -1.95 5.54
CA ASP A 273 10.27 -0.53 5.18
C ASP A 273 11.29 0.23 6.03
N THR A 274 11.26 0.07 7.36
CA THR A 274 12.24 0.70 8.27
C THR A 274 13.67 0.20 8.09
N GLY A 275 13.87 -0.91 7.37
CA GLY A 275 15.18 -1.40 6.94
C GLY A 275 15.79 -0.64 5.76
N SER A 276 15.09 0.31 5.17
CA SER A 276 15.61 1.19 4.11
C SER A 276 16.77 2.05 4.62
N ALA A 277 17.72 2.37 3.75
CA ALA A 277 18.82 3.26 4.13
C ALA A 277 18.34 4.71 4.26
N ASP A 278 18.75 5.42 5.32
CA ASP A 278 18.34 6.81 5.60
C ASP A 278 18.56 7.77 4.43
N GLU A 279 19.58 7.53 3.63
CA GLU A 279 19.90 8.33 2.44
C GLU A 279 18.87 8.19 1.31
N LEU A 280 18.00 7.17 1.37
CA LEU A 280 16.90 6.96 0.43
C LEU A 280 15.60 7.61 0.87
N ALA A 281 15.52 8.08 2.12
CA ALA A 281 14.34 8.73 2.66
C ALA A 281 13.82 9.85 1.75
N TYR A 282 12.51 9.93 1.62
CA TYR A 282 11.83 10.90 0.75
C TYR A 282 12.13 10.76 -0.75
N THR A 283 12.65 9.61 -1.19
CA THR A 283 12.86 9.31 -2.61
C THR A 283 11.97 8.16 -3.05
N VAL A 284 11.84 7.97 -4.36
CA VAL A 284 11.12 6.84 -4.96
C VAL A 284 11.79 5.47 -4.71
N LEU A 285 12.98 5.46 -4.10
CA LEU A 285 13.71 4.25 -3.68
C LEU A 285 13.51 3.90 -2.21
N ASP A 286 12.76 4.72 -1.47
CA ASP A 286 12.42 4.46 -0.07
C ASP A 286 11.35 3.38 0.04
N GLY A 287 11.48 2.47 1.00
CA GLY A 287 10.53 1.37 1.23
C GLY A 287 10.77 0.14 0.36
N GLY A 288 9.76 -0.71 0.27
CA GLY A 288 9.82 -2.00 -0.42
C GLY A 288 9.88 -1.91 -1.94
N VAL A 289 10.54 -2.87 -2.58
CA VAL A 289 10.78 -2.85 -4.05
C VAL A 289 9.57 -3.30 -4.86
N SER A 290 8.69 -4.13 -4.31
CA SER A 290 7.48 -4.64 -4.97
C SER A 290 6.50 -5.24 -3.96
N MET A 291 5.24 -5.39 -4.35
CA MET A 291 4.20 -5.97 -3.48
C MET A 291 4.50 -7.44 -3.13
N GLY A 292 5.02 -8.22 -4.07
CA GLY A 292 5.36 -9.62 -3.83
C GLY A 292 6.52 -9.79 -2.83
N ILE A 293 7.54 -8.94 -2.91
CA ILE A 293 8.65 -8.95 -1.93
C ILE A 293 8.15 -8.43 -0.58
N HIS A 294 7.31 -7.40 -0.55
CA HIS A 294 6.71 -6.86 0.66
C HIS A 294 5.92 -7.94 1.42
N GLU A 295 5.02 -8.64 0.71
CA GLU A 295 4.25 -9.75 1.29
C GLU A 295 5.14 -10.94 1.72
N SER A 296 6.26 -11.18 1.02
CA SER A 296 7.19 -12.23 1.44
C SER A 296 7.83 -11.95 2.80
N GLN A 297 8.03 -10.68 3.15
CA GLN A 297 8.57 -10.29 4.45
C GLN A 297 7.53 -10.48 5.56
N SER A 298 6.30 -10.05 5.37
CA SER A 298 5.21 -10.29 6.34
C SER A 298 5.02 -11.78 6.60
N ARG A 299 4.97 -12.60 5.52
CA ARG A 299 4.84 -14.06 5.62
C ARG A 299 6.06 -14.73 6.26
N PHE A 300 7.25 -14.18 6.10
CA PHE A 300 8.45 -14.68 6.77
C PHE A 300 8.31 -14.61 8.30
N TYR A 301 7.75 -13.52 8.82
CA TYR A 301 7.56 -13.36 10.27
C TYR A 301 6.39 -14.18 10.83
N GLU A 302 5.40 -14.56 10.02
CA GLU A 302 4.30 -15.44 10.45
C GLU A 302 4.76 -16.91 10.68
N ASN A 303 5.91 -17.32 10.13
CA ASN A 303 6.44 -18.69 10.17
C ASN A 303 7.66 -18.79 11.08
#